data_75c53a27387e9f82d3f3886c1f98a763
#
_entry.id   75c53a27387e9f82d3f3886c1f98a763
#
_cell.length_a   1.000
_cell.length_b   1.000
_cell.length_c   1.000
_cell.angle_alpha   90.00
_cell.angle_beta   90.00
_cell.angle_gamma   90.00
#
_symmetry.space_group_name_H-M   'P 1'
#
loop_
_entity.id
_entity.type
_entity.pdbx_description
1 polymer ?
#
loop_
_entity_poly.entity_id
_entity_poly.type
_entity_poly.pdbx_seq_one_letter_code
_entity_poly.pdbx_strand_id
1 'polypeptide(L)'
;VAAPDTVWFTDRAKAVGIDFEHFNGRSGEFYFSEMMAPGAALFDFDNDGDLDIYLLQGQMLGSNKTLDDAVASPRVLPESLTDRLYRNDLEYAADGEPILHFTDVTAASGLSERSYGMGVATGDIDNDGWVDLYRTQHGPNQLFHNNGDGTFTDVSERSKTDDPAWGMSASFADIDRDGWLDLYVGNYVDYNLDDETSCATLTGQQDYCAPKS
;
A
#
# COMPACT_ATOMS: atom_id res chain seq x y z
N VAL A 1 -15.34 -21.83 -35.04
CA VAL A 1 -15.60 -20.38 -34.87
C VAL A 1 -14.78 -19.99 -33.65
N ALA A 2 -13.70 -19.24 -33.85
CA ALA A 2 -12.94 -18.66 -32.74
C ALA A 2 -13.88 -17.73 -31.96
N ALA A 3 -13.85 -17.82 -30.62
CA ALA A 3 -14.54 -16.86 -29.78
C ALA A 3 -14.00 -15.46 -30.13
N PRO A 4 -14.85 -14.43 -30.18
CA PRO A 4 -14.36 -13.09 -30.41
C PRO A 4 -13.32 -12.77 -29.33
N ASP A 5 -12.25 -12.07 -29.69
CA ASP A 5 -11.25 -11.53 -28.76
C ASP A 5 -11.97 -10.57 -27.81
N THR A 6 -12.51 -11.13 -26.73
CA THR A 6 -13.22 -10.36 -25.71
C THR A 6 -12.18 -9.80 -24.78
N VAL A 7 -11.92 -8.52 -24.86
CA VAL A 7 -11.10 -7.80 -23.88
C VAL A 7 -11.92 -7.75 -22.59
N TRP A 8 -11.47 -8.48 -21.56
CA TRP A 8 -12.16 -8.56 -20.27
C TRP A 8 -11.85 -7.39 -19.35
N PHE A 9 -10.65 -6.79 -19.51
CA PHE A 9 -10.19 -5.66 -18.71
C PHE A 9 -9.58 -4.61 -19.61
N THR A 10 -9.83 -3.35 -19.29
CA THR A 10 -9.24 -2.20 -19.98
C THR A 10 -8.62 -1.28 -18.95
N ASP A 11 -7.36 -0.89 -19.14
CA ASP A 11 -6.71 0.11 -18.30
C ASP A 11 -7.36 1.48 -18.55
N ARG A 12 -7.91 2.05 -17.48
CA ARG A 12 -8.56 3.36 -17.48
C ARG A 12 -7.98 4.31 -16.43
N ALA A 13 -6.95 3.90 -15.69
CA ALA A 13 -6.43 4.63 -14.54
C ALA A 13 -6.28 6.13 -14.81
N LYS A 14 -5.51 6.50 -15.82
CA LYS A 14 -5.32 7.91 -16.20
C LYS A 14 -6.60 8.60 -16.67
N ALA A 15 -7.47 7.88 -17.36
CA ALA A 15 -8.71 8.44 -17.87
C ALA A 15 -9.73 8.78 -16.77
N VAL A 16 -9.62 8.12 -15.62
CA VAL A 16 -10.49 8.33 -14.46
C VAL A 16 -9.81 9.12 -13.32
N GLY A 17 -8.63 9.70 -13.55
CA GLY A 17 -7.98 10.58 -12.58
C GLY A 17 -6.92 9.91 -11.70
N ILE A 18 -6.63 8.62 -11.87
CA ILE A 18 -5.57 7.92 -11.12
C ILE A 18 -4.24 8.12 -11.83
N ASP A 19 -3.37 8.95 -11.25
CA ASP A 19 -2.00 9.16 -11.73
C ASP A 19 -1.01 8.65 -10.65
N PHE A 20 -0.88 7.33 -10.59
CA PHE A 20 -0.01 6.63 -9.67
C PHE A 20 0.99 5.78 -10.43
N GLU A 21 2.26 5.91 -10.09
CA GLU A 21 3.34 5.05 -10.55
C GLU A 21 4.08 4.51 -9.33
N HIS A 22 4.09 3.19 -9.18
CA HIS A 22 4.80 2.56 -8.08
C HIS A 22 6.31 2.65 -8.29
N PHE A 23 7.02 3.03 -7.23
CA PHE A 23 8.48 3.05 -7.14
C PHE A 23 8.94 2.04 -6.08
N ASN A 24 9.67 1.01 -6.49
CA ASN A 24 10.11 -0.07 -5.61
C ASN A 24 11.42 0.19 -4.88
N GLY A 25 12.01 1.37 -5.01
CA GLY A 25 13.26 1.73 -4.32
C GLY A 25 14.50 1.04 -4.82
N ARG A 26 14.50 0.46 -6.03
CA ARG A 26 15.62 -0.31 -6.55
C ARG A 26 16.92 0.48 -6.54
N SER A 27 17.83 0.07 -5.63
CA SER A 27 19.10 0.75 -5.34
C SER A 27 20.32 0.15 -6.05
N GLY A 28 20.19 -1.08 -6.56
CA GLY A 28 21.33 -1.88 -7.04
C GLY A 28 22.05 -2.66 -5.95
N GLU A 29 21.61 -2.55 -4.69
CA GLU A 29 22.10 -3.36 -3.57
C GLU A 29 21.41 -4.71 -3.48
N PHE A 30 20.34 -4.90 -4.28
CA PHE A 30 19.57 -6.14 -4.37
C PHE A 30 18.87 -6.52 -3.06
N TYR A 31 18.29 -5.54 -2.38
CA TYR A 31 17.44 -5.81 -1.22
C TYR A 31 16.23 -6.66 -1.63
N PHE A 32 15.97 -7.71 -0.88
CA PHE A 32 14.91 -8.67 -1.23
C PHE A 32 13.53 -8.01 -1.33
N SER A 33 13.25 -7.01 -0.50
CA SER A 33 12.00 -6.23 -0.53
C SER A 33 11.77 -5.47 -1.84
N GLU A 34 12.83 -5.12 -2.61
CA GLU A 34 12.69 -4.44 -3.91
C GLU A 34 11.98 -5.30 -4.97
N MET A 35 11.89 -6.63 -4.76
CA MET A 35 11.18 -7.57 -5.64
C MET A 35 9.72 -7.76 -5.29
N MET A 36 9.28 -7.25 -4.12
CA MET A 36 7.93 -7.46 -3.64
C MET A 36 6.99 -6.38 -4.18
N ALA A 37 5.80 -6.81 -4.58
CA ALA A 37 4.77 -5.88 -5.01
C ALA A 37 4.04 -5.28 -3.79
N PRO A 38 3.66 -4.00 -3.83
CA PRO A 38 2.87 -3.38 -2.78
C PRO A 38 1.42 -3.86 -2.80
N GLY A 39 0.75 -3.71 -1.67
CA GLY A 39 -0.69 -3.94 -1.54
C GLY A 39 -1.52 -2.77 -2.05
N ALA A 40 -2.81 -3.02 -2.16
CA ALA A 40 -3.84 -2.02 -2.40
C ALA A 40 -5.10 -2.40 -1.64
N ALA A 41 -5.92 -1.41 -1.27
CA ALA A 41 -7.24 -1.63 -0.70
C ALA A 41 -8.32 -0.92 -1.51
N LEU A 42 -9.51 -1.51 -1.51
CA LEU A 42 -10.75 -0.90 -1.96
C LEU A 42 -11.70 -0.88 -0.76
N PHE A 43 -12.12 0.29 -0.35
CA PHE A 43 -13.02 0.48 0.80
C PHE A 43 -13.70 1.84 0.70
N ASP A 44 -14.85 1.97 1.30
CA ASP A 44 -15.61 3.21 1.40
C ASP A 44 -15.12 3.95 2.65
N PHE A 45 -14.22 4.96 2.48
CA PHE A 45 -13.63 5.63 3.63
C PHE A 45 -14.45 6.81 4.13
N ASP A 46 -15.31 7.39 3.29
CA ASP A 46 -16.13 8.56 3.63
C ASP A 46 -17.64 8.26 3.72
N ASN A 47 -18.00 6.96 3.66
CA ASN A 47 -19.36 6.45 3.81
C ASN A 47 -20.36 7.03 2.79
N ASP A 48 -19.90 7.32 1.57
CA ASP A 48 -20.75 7.81 0.48
C ASP A 48 -21.38 6.67 -0.35
N GLY A 49 -20.95 5.42 -0.13
CA GLY A 49 -21.46 4.20 -0.77
C GLY A 49 -20.64 3.77 -1.98
N ASP A 50 -19.62 4.52 -2.38
CA ASP A 50 -18.71 4.21 -3.46
C ASP A 50 -17.36 3.69 -2.92
N LEU A 51 -16.69 2.79 -3.66
CA LEU A 51 -15.42 2.26 -3.19
C LEU A 51 -14.27 3.16 -3.63
N ASP A 52 -13.48 3.56 -2.66
CA ASP A 52 -12.25 4.33 -2.80
C ASP A 52 -11.04 3.41 -2.98
N ILE A 53 -9.92 3.99 -3.37
CA ILE A 53 -8.69 3.25 -3.66
C ILE A 53 -7.56 3.76 -2.78
N TYR A 54 -6.95 2.86 -2.01
CA TYR A 54 -5.69 3.12 -1.32
C TYR A 54 -4.56 2.30 -1.95
N LEU A 55 -3.49 2.98 -2.38
CA LEU A 55 -2.34 2.38 -3.06
C LEU A 55 -1.08 2.60 -2.23
N LEU A 56 -0.37 1.52 -1.94
CA LEU A 56 0.89 1.58 -1.21
C LEU A 56 2.04 1.95 -2.13
N GLN A 57 2.98 2.74 -1.60
CA GLN A 57 4.19 3.19 -2.29
C GLN A 57 5.44 2.58 -1.64
N GLY A 58 6.50 2.47 -2.44
CA GLY A 58 7.84 2.17 -1.95
C GLY A 58 8.69 3.43 -1.83
N GLN A 59 9.87 3.25 -1.27
CA GLN A 59 10.89 4.28 -1.14
C GLN A 59 12.29 3.65 -1.21
N MET A 60 13.34 4.46 -1.25
CA MET A 60 14.70 3.93 -1.12
C MET A 60 14.87 3.27 0.25
N LEU A 61 15.48 2.09 0.25
CA LEU A 61 15.87 1.36 1.44
C LEU A 61 17.35 1.64 1.79
N GLY A 62 17.68 1.51 3.09
CA GLY A 62 19.01 1.81 3.62
C GLY A 62 19.14 3.25 4.12
N SER A 63 19.81 3.39 5.28
CA SER A 63 19.89 4.64 6.06
C SER A 63 20.55 5.83 5.35
N ASN A 64 21.34 5.57 4.31
CA ASN A 64 22.10 6.59 3.57
C ASN A 64 21.71 6.66 2.09
N LYS A 65 20.59 6.06 1.68
CA LYS A 65 20.15 6.04 0.29
C LYS A 65 19.17 7.18 0.00
N THR A 66 19.38 7.80 -1.14
CA THR A 66 18.52 8.87 -1.68
C THR A 66 18.02 8.47 -3.06
N LEU A 67 17.13 9.26 -3.65
CA LEU A 67 16.64 9.01 -5.01
C LEU A 67 17.74 9.06 -6.09
N ASP A 68 18.86 9.73 -5.79
CA ASP A 68 20.00 9.77 -6.70
C ASP A 68 20.73 8.41 -6.79
N ASP A 69 20.53 7.55 -5.79
CA ASP A 69 21.07 6.18 -5.76
C ASP A 69 20.16 5.17 -6.49
N ALA A 70 19.00 5.58 -6.97
CA ALA A 70 18.09 4.69 -7.66
C ALA A 70 18.63 4.25 -9.02
N VAL A 71 18.59 2.93 -9.30
CA VAL A 71 19.00 2.36 -10.60
C VAL A 71 18.13 2.89 -11.74
N ALA A 72 16.86 3.16 -11.47
CA ALA A 72 15.97 3.85 -12.38
C ALA A 72 15.33 5.02 -11.61
N SER A 73 15.57 6.23 -12.06
CA SER A 73 14.90 7.39 -11.47
C SER A 73 13.39 7.21 -11.57
N PRO A 74 12.65 7.44 -10.48
CA PRO A 74 11.19 7.44 -10.55
C PRO A 74 10.76 8.53 -11.55
N ARG A 75 9.72 8.24 -12.33
CA ARG A 75 9.10 9.23 -13.23
C ARG A 75 8.23 10.23 -12.48
N VAL A 76 8.12 10.03 -11.17
CA VAL A 76 7.34 10.85 -10.24
C VAL A 76 8.24 11.75 -9.42
N LEU A 77 7.72 12.87 -8.98
CA LEU A 77 8.45 13.81 -8.14
C LEU A 77 8.71 13.20 -6.74
N PRO A 78 9.82 13.54 -6.07
CA PRO A 78 10.15 13.01 -4.74
C PRO A 78 9.01 13.18 -3.72
N GLU A 79 8.30 14.30 -3.76
CA GLU A 79 7.15 14.59 -2.91
C GLU A 79 5.94 13.67 -3.17
N SER A 80 5.92 13.01 -4.32
CA SER A 80 4.87 12.07 -4.71
C SER A 80 5.13 10.63 -4.26
N LEU A 81 6.29 10.37 -3.64
CA LEU A 81 6.64 9.03 -3.13
C LEU A 81 6.04 8.78 -1.75
N THR A 82 4.72 8.91 -1.68
CA THR A 82 3.89 8.52 -0.53
C THR A 82 2.80 7.59 -1.01
N ASP A 83 2.20 6.85 -0.11
CA ASP A 83 0.96 6.14 -0.41
C ASP A 83 -0.08 7.11 -0.98
N ARG A 84 -1.11 6.59 -1.63
CA ARG A 84 -2.18 7.41 -2.22
C ARG A 84 -3.55 6.93 -1.79
N LEU A 85 -4.37 7.86 -1.33
CA LEU A 85 -5.80 7.67 -1.17
C LEU A 85 -6.53 8.45 -2.27
N TYR A 86 -7.27 7.72 -3.08
CA TYR A 86 -8.11 8.27 -4.13
C TYR A 86 -9.57 8.09 -3.76
N ARG A 87 -10.28 9.21 -3.58
CA ARG A 87 -11.73 9.20 -3.39
C ARG A 87 -12.43 8.97 -4.71
N ASN A 88 -13.42 8.11 -4.71
CA ASN A 88 -14.29 7.87 -5.85
C ASN A 88 -15.39 8.94 -5.90
N ASP A 89 -15.36 9.80 -6.90
CA ASP A 89 -16.38 10.82 -7.13
C ASP A 89 -17.34 10.31 -8.24
N LEU A 90 -17.97 9.14 -8.04
CA LEU A 90 -18.88 8.55 -9.02
C LEU A 90 -20.12 9.40 -9.21
N GLU A 91 -20.37 9.79 -10.44
CA GLU A 91 -21.58 10.51 -10.83
C GLU A 91 -22.34 9.71 -11.89
N TYR A 92 -23.61 10.07 -12.10
CA TYR A 92 -24.40 9.49 -13.17
C TYR A 92 -24.85 10.59 -14.16
N ALA A 93 -24.63 10.33 -15.45
CA ALA A 93 -25.13 11.20 -16.51
C ALA A 93 -26.66 11.18 -16.57
N ALA A 94 -27.25 12.12 -17.30
CA ALA A 94 -28.72 12.23 -17.41
C ALA A 94 -29.40 10.99 -18.05
N ASP A 95 -28.65 10.16 -18.79
CA ASP A 95 -29.07 8.89 -19.37
C ASP A 95 -28.83 7.68 -18.46
N GLY A 96 -28.29 7.91 -17.24
CA GLY A 96 -27.98 6.88 -16.25
C GLY A 96 -26.63 6.20 -16.43
N GLU A 97 -25.80 6.63 -17.38
CA GLU A 97 -24.44 6.08 -17.54
C GLU A 97 -23.52 6.58 -16.42
N PRO A 98 -22.68 5.69 -15.81
CA PRO A 98 -21.75 6.07 -14.76
C PRO A 98 -20.58 6.88 -15.30
N ILE A 99 -20.28 7.99 -14.64
CA ILE A 99 -19.11 8.84 -14.87
C ILE A 99 -18.16 8.59 -13.71
N LEU A 100 -17.19 7.70 -13.91
CA LEU A 100 -16.21 7.35 -12.89
C LEU A 100 -15.07 8.38 -12.90
N HIS A 101 -14.79 8.95 -11.74
CA HIS A 101 -13.67 9.85 -11.50
C HIS A 101 -13.10 9.63 -10.11
N PHE A 102 -11.77 9.73 -9.98
CA PHE A 102 -11.07 9.64 -8.70
C PHE A 102 -10.29 10.92 -8.43
N THR A 103 -10.41 11.41 -7.21
CA THR A 103 -9.67 12.58 -6.71
C THR A 103 -8.63 12.14 -5.69
N ASP A 104 -7.36 12.54 -5.87
CA ASP A 104 -6.31 12.33 -4.87
C ASP A 104 -6.58 13.19 -3.64
N VAL A 105 -6.92 12.55 -2.52
CA VAL A 105 -7.21 13.18 -1.23
C VAL A 105 -6.14 12.87 -0.17
N THR A 106 -5.01 12.28 -0.56
CA THR A 106 -3.94 11.82 0.33
C THR A 106 -3.48 12.88 1.32
N ALA A 107 -3.19 14.09 0.84
CA ALA A 107 -2.71 15.16 1.71
C ALA A 107 -3.79 15.67 2.69
N ALA A 108 -5.04 15.68 2.25
CA ALA A 108 -6.16 16.09 3.09
C ALA A 108 -6.51 15.04 4.15
N SER A 109 -6.35 13.76 3.82
CA SER A 109 -6.67 12.66 4.73
C SER A 109 -5.64 12.43 5.84
N GLY A 110 -4.45 13.00 5.75
CA GLY A 110 -3.36 12.77 6.71
C GLY A 110 -2.52 11.51 6.44
N LEU A 111 -2.77 10.79 5.33
CA LEU A 111 -2.06 9.56 4.96
C LEU A 111 -0.83 9.81 4.06
N SER A 112 -0.26 11.00 4.10
CA SER A 112 0.85 11.40 3.21
C SER A 112 2.25 11.02 3.72
N GLU A 113 2.35 10.13 4.68
CA GLU A 113 3.64 9.66 5.19
C GLU A 113 4.37 8.77 4.18
N ARG A 114 5.70 8.85 4.22
CA ARG A 114 6.54 7.96 3.41
C ARG A 114 6.74 6.65 4.12
N SER A 115 6.53 5.56 3.40
CA SER A 115 6.74 4.22 3.90
C SER A 115 7.30 3.31 2.82
N TYR A 116 7.76 2.14 3.21
CA TYR A 116 7.93 1.03 2.29
C TYR A 116 6.78 0.06 2.50
N GLY A 117 5.62 0.43 1.93
CA GLY A 117 4.37 -0.30 2.12
C GLY A 117 4.40 -1.69 1.48
N MET A 118 3.85 -2.68 2.20
CA MET A 118 3.81 -4.07 1.77
C MET A 118 2.38 -4.57 1.62
N GLY A 119 1.58 -4.50 2.65
CA GLY A 119 0.20 -4.95 2.68
C GLY A 119 -0.73 -3.94 3.36
N VAL A 120 -2.01 -4.08 3.11
CA VAL A 120 -3.05 -3.25 3.72
C VAL A 120 -4.26 -4.10 4.06
N ALA A 121 -4.87 -3.83 5.21
CA ALA A 121 -6.16 -4.36 5.61
C ALA A 121 -7.06 -3.21 6.07
N THR A 122 -8.35 -3.35 5.85
CA THR A 122 -9.36 -2.37 6.25
C THR A 122 -10.45 -3.03 7.08
N GLY A 123 -10.99 -2.31 8.06
CA GLY A 123 -12.07 -2.79 8.93
C GLY A 123 -12.44 -1.72 9.95
N ASP A 124 -13.68 -1.71 10.39
CA ASP A 124 -14.18 -0.87 11.47
C ASP A 124 -13.77 -1.51 12.81
N ILE A 125 -12.64 -1.04 13.39
CA ILE A 125 -12.00 -1.70 14.56
C ILE A 125 -12.66 -1.33 15.88
N ASP A 126 -13.43 -0.24 15.93
CA ASP A 126 -14.07 0.23 17.16
C ASP A 126 -15.60 0.33 17.06
N ASN A 127 -16.17 -0.19 15.98
CA ASN A 127 -17.61 -0.26 15.71
C ASN A 127 -18.28 1.13 15.67
N ASP A 128 -17.57 2.16 15.22
CA ASP A 128 -18.11 3.51 15.08
C ASP A 128 -18.79 3.76 13.72
N GLY A 129 -18.70 2.78 12.80
CA GLY A 129 -19.30 2.80 11.49
C GLY A 129 -18.38 3.38 10.39
N TRP A 130 -17.13 3.73 10.72
CA TRP A 130 -16.12 4.19 9.78
C TRP A 130 -15.03 3.14 9.60
N VAL A 131 -14.60 2.94 8.37
CA VAL A 131 -13.63 1.91 8.06
C VAL A 131 -12.21 2.43 8.30
N ASP A 132 -11.48 1.76 9.21
CA ASP A 132 -10.10 2.02 9.55
C ASP A 132 -9.13 1.30 8.62
N LEU A 133 -7.85 1.65 8.69
CA LEU A 133 -6.82 1.15 7.81
C LEU A 133 -5.59 0.67 8.59
N TYR A 134 -5.16 -0.56 8.35
CA TYR A 134 -3.89 -1.11 8.84
C TYR A 134 -2.92 -1.34 7.69
N ARG A 135 -1.73 -0.74 7.78
CA ARG A 135 -0.66 -0.84 6.80
C ARG A 135 0.50 -1.66 7.36
N THR A 136 0.88 -2.72 6.65
CA THR A 136 2.14 -3.41 6.89
C THR A 136 3.24 -2.83 6.02
N GLN A 137 4.47 -2.82 6.54
CA GLN A 137 5.59 -2.19 5.85
C GLN A 137 6.93 -2.79 6.27
N HIS A 138 7.98 -2.37 5.59
CA HIS A 138 9.35 -2.61 6.06
C HIS A 138 9.66 -1.59 7.17
N GLY A 139 9.59 -2.03 8.41
CA GLY A 139 9.63 -1.21 9.62
C GLY A 139 8.32 -1.30 10.41
N PRO A 140 8.13 -0.48 11.46
CA PRO A 140 6.93 -0.54 12.29
C PRO A 140 5.65 -0.38 11.49
N ASN A 141 4.74 -1.34 11.63
CA ASN A 141 3.42 -1.30 10.99
C ASN A 141 2.59 -0.14 11.53
N GLN A 142 1.56 0.29 10.81
CA GLN A 142 0.72 1.43 11.21
C GLN A 142 -0.76 1.11 11.16
N LEU A 143 -1.47 1.53 12.21
CA LEU A 143 -2.92 1.51 12.32
C LEU A 143 -3.44 2.94 12.30
N PHE A 144 -4.30 3.24 11.35
CA PHE A 144 -4.93 4.55 11.18
C PHE A 144 -6.41 4.44 11.48
N HIS A 145 -6.86 5.18 12.51
CA HIS A 145 -8.27 5.34 12.83
C HIS A 145 -8.90 6.39 11.95
N ASN A 146 -10.03 6.07 11.35
CA ASN A 146 -10.81 6.99 10.54
C ASN A 146 -11.63 7.92 11.45
N ASN A 147 -11.40 9.23 11.35
CA ASN A 147 -12.06 10.20 12.23
C ASN A 147 -13.51 10.53 11.80
N GLY A 148 -14.00 9.98 10.70
CA GLY A 148 -15.34 10.23 10.16
C GLY A 148 -15.53 11.60 9.50
N ASP A 149 -14.44 12.34 9.29
CA ASP A 149 -14.43 13.67 8.65
C ASP A 149 -13.55 13.72 7.39
N GLY A 150 -13.18 12.54 6.87
CA GLY A 150 -12.28 12.39 5.74
C GLY A 150 -10.80 12.39 6.10
N THR A 151 -10.48 12.40 7.40
CA THR A 151 -9.10 12.34 7.91
C THR A 151 -8.84 11.09 8.73
N PHE A 152 -7.56 10.73 8.88
CA PHE A 152 -7.12 9.59 9.67
C PHE A 152 -6.15 10.05 10.77
N THR A 153 -6.16 9.32 11.88
CA THR A 153 -5.23 9.50 13.00
C THR A 153 -4.40 8.22 13.20
N ASP A 154 -3.08 8.34 13.19
CA ASP A 154 -2.20 7.22 13.55
C ASP A 154 -2.39 6.87 15.04
N VAL A 155 -2.79 5.63 15.27
CA VAL A 155 -3.04 5.07 16.61
C VAL A 155 -2.16 3.88 16.94
N SER A 156 -1.13 3.61 16.13
CA SER A 156 -0.26 2.42 16.17
C SER A 156 0.38 2.22 17.53
N GLU A 157 1.06 3.23 18.07
CA GLU A 157 1.72 3.16 19.37
C GLU A 157 0.70 2.95 20.50
N ARG A 158 -0.41 3.69 20.47
CA ARG A 158 -1.47 3.60 21.49
C ARG A 158 -2.12 2.22 21.51
N SER A 159 -2.33 1.61 20.35
CA SER A 159 -2.93 0.29 20.20
C SER A 159 -1.92 -0.85 20.33
N LYS A 160 -0.60 -0.55 20.32
CA LYS A 160 0.50 -1.53 20.33
C LYS A 160 0.49 -2.43 19.09
N THR A 161 0.12 -1.86 17.94
CA THR A 161 0.08 -2.56 16.65
C THR A 161 1.28 -2.20 15.77
N ASP A 162 2.21 -1.42 16.27
CA ASP A 162 3.45 -0.95 15.63
C ASP A 162 4.55 -2.02 15.61
N ASP A 163 4.21 -3.27 15.26
CA ASP A 163 5.18 -4.37 15.12
C ASP A 163 6.33 -3.95 14.19
N PRO A 164 7.59 -3.94 14.67
CA PRO A 164 8.74 -3.53 13.88
C PRO A 164 9.22 -4.60 12.90
N ALA A 165 8.71 -5.82 12.98
CA ALA A 165 9.07 -6.89 12.07
C ALA A 165 8.56 -6.59 10.65
N TRP A 166 9.19 -7.18 9.64
CA TRP A 166 8.77 -6.99 8.25
C TRP A 166 7.38 -7.61 8.00
N GLY A 167 6.34 -6.80 8.18
CA GLY A 167 4.96 -7.18 7.92
C GLY A 167 4.67 -7.25 6.42
N MET A 168 4.05 -8.35 5.97
CA MET A 168 3.70 -8.57 4.55
C MET A 168 2.22 -8.50 4.29
N SER A 169 1.43 -9.10 5.16
CA SER A 169 -0.01 -9.18 4.99
C SER A 169 -0.71 -8.99 6.32
N ALA A 170 -1.88 -8.42 6.28
CA ALA A 170 -2.76 -8.30 7.44
C ALA A 170 -4.20 -8.63 7.07
N SER A 171 -4.99 -8.97 8.05
CA SER A 171 -6.42 -9.20 7.90
C SER A 171 -7.14 -8.92 9.20
N PHE A 172 -8.30 -8.30 9.10
CA PHE A 172 -9.23 -8.17 10.20
C PHE A 172 -10.30 -9.26 10.12
N ALA A 173 -10.64 -9.85 11.25
CA ALA A 173 -11.75 -10.80 11.40
C ALA A 173 -12.16 -10.90 12.86
N ASP A 174 -13.45 -11.03 13.13
CA ASP A 174 -13.97 -11.39 14.45
C ASP A 174 -13.83 -12.91 14.62
N ILE A 175 -12.70 -13.36 15.20
CA ILE A 175 -12.33 -14.79 15.28
C ILE A 175 -13.10 -15.50 16.39
N ASP A 176 -13.28 -14.82 17.51
CA ASP A 176 -13.93 -15.40 18.71
C ASP A 176 -15.41 -15.04 18.84
N ARG A 177 -15.94 -14.22 17.93
CA ARG A 177 -17.34 -13.79 17.80
C ARG A 177 -17.83 -12.95 18.98
N ASP A 178 -16.95 -12.10 19.47
CA ASP A 178 -17.29 -11.14 20.53
C ASP A 178 -17.85 -9.81 19.99
N GLY A 179 -17.84 -9.64 18.67
CA GLY A 179 -18.35 -8.45 17.97
C GLY A 179 -17.28 -7.39 17.69
N TRP A 180 -16.02 -7.65 18.05
CA TRP A 180 -14.87 -6.80 17.74
C TRP A 180 -13.98 -7.48 16.71
N LEU A 181 -13.30 -6.69 15.91
CA LEU A 181 -12.36 -7.23 14.93
C LEU A 181 -11.02 -7.53 15.59
N ASP A 182 -10.56 -8.77 15.40
CA ASP A 182 -9.18 -9.17 15.68
C ASP A 182 -8.28 -8.82 14.51
N LEU A 183 -7.01 -8.53 14.79
CA LEU A 183 -5.98 -8.26 13.78
C LEU A 183 -5.00 -9.42 13.71
N TYR A 184 -4.90 -10.03 12.53
CA TYR A 184 -3.85 -10.98 12.20
C TYR A 184 -2.82 -10.33 11.29
N VAL A 185 -1.52 -10.41 11.65
CA VAL A 185 -0.40 -9.87 10.87
C VAL A 185 0.57 -11.00 10.54
N GLY A 186 0.89 -11.15 9.27
CA GLY A 186 1.89 -12.09 8.79
C GLY A 186 3.22 -11.40 8.51
N ASN A 187 4.25 -11.70 9.31
CA ASN A 187 5.63 -11.29 9.05
C ASN A 187 6.32 -12.27 8.11
N TYR A 188 7.16 -11.76 7.20
CA TYR A 188 7.75 -12.60 6.17
C TYR A 188 8.98 -13.35 6.69
N VAL A 189 10.03 -12.61 6.99
CA VAL A 189 11.30 -13.16 7.51
C VAL A 189 11.91 -12.15 8.47
N ASP A 190 12.80 -12.61 9.33
CA ASP A 190 13.69 -11.75 10.08
C ASP A 190 14.77 -11.23 9.13
N TYR A 191 14.59 -10.00 8.65
CA TYR A 191 15.39 -9.38 7.60
C TYR A 191 15.98 -8.06 8.08
N ASN A 192 17.30 -7.97 8.06
CA ASN A 192 18.03 -6.76 8.36
C ASN A 192 18.71 -6.23 7.09
N LEU A 193 18.46 -4.97 6.75
CA LEU A 193 19.08 -4.31 5.60
C LEU A 193 20.60 -4.18 5.72
N ASP A 194 21.12 -4.18 6.96
CA ASP A 194 22.54 -4.06 7.26
C ASP A 194 23.30 -5.41 7.17
N ASP A 195 22.57 -6.53 6.99
CA ASP A 195 23.19 -7.82 6.75
C ASP A 195 23.78 -7.85 5.32
N GLU A 196 25.10 -7.69 5.23
CA GLU A 196 25.88 -7.74 3.99
C GLU A 196 25.87 -9.14 3.33
N THR A 197 24.69 -9.67 3.06
CA THR A 197 24.58 -10.94 2.33
C THR A 197 24.60 -10.63 0.85
N SER A 198 25.75 -10.80 0.23
CA SER A 198 25.92 -10.70 -1.23
C SER A 198 25.64 -12.07 -1.86
N CYS A 199 24.69 -12.13 -2.76
CA CYS A 199 24.45 -13.30 -3.59
C CYS A 199 24.86 -13.04 -5.04
N ALA A 200 25.24 -14.10 -5.73
CA ALA A 200 25.66 -14.00 -7.13
C ALA A 200 25.03 -15.12 -7.96
N THR A 201 24.78 -14.81 -9.23
CA THR A 201 24.44 -15.81 -10.24
C THR A 201 25.58 -16.80 -10.46
N LEU A 202 25.31 -17.89 -11.16
CA LEU A 202 26.35 -18.84 -11.59
C LEU A 202 27.47 -18.21 -12.45
N THR A 203 27.21 -17.05 -13.03
CA THR A 203 28.16 -16.28 -13.84
C THR A 203 28.94 -15.24 -13.01
N GLY A 204 28.70 -15.15 -11.70
CA GLY A 204 29.36 -14.24 -10.79
C GLY A 204 28.82 -12.81 -10.79
N GLN A 205 27.68 -12.55 -11.43
CA GLN A 205 26.99 -11.27 -11.33
C GLN A 205 26.21 -11.20 -10.02
N GLN A 206 26.21 -10.04 -9.38
CA GLN A 206 25.42 -9.82 -8.18
C GLN A 206 23.92 -9.98 -8.48
N ASP A 207 23.22 -10.61 -7.56
CA ASP A 207 21.79 -10.93 -7.71
C ASP A 207 21.10 -10.95 -6.34
N TYR A 208 19.78 -10.94 -6.34
CA TYR A 208 18.98 -11.06 -5.14
C TYR A 208 19.23 -12.38 -4.41
N CYS A 209 19.34 -12.31 -3.10
CA CYS A 209 19.44 -13.51 -2.26
C CYS A 209 18.09 -14.15 -2.07
N ALA A 210 18.03 -15.49 -2.14
CA ALA A 210 16.88 -16.21 -1.64
C ALA A 210 16.81 -16.06 -0.10
N PRO A 211 15.61 -15.98 0.49
CA PRO A 211 15.46 -16.00 1.93
C PRO A 211 16.14 -17.25 2.51
N LYS A 212 16.97 -17.08 3.52
CA LYS A 212 17.55 -18.21 4.25
C LYS A 212 16.51 -18.68 5.25
N SER A 213 16.13 -19.95 5.15
CA SER A 213 15.30 -20.63 6.15
C SER A 213 16.07 -20.90 7.42
#